data_d4931f7ce73c4a1fcffa318feb1fa0b3
#
_entry.id   d4931f7ce73c4a1fcffa318feb1fa0b3
#
_cell.length_a   1.000
_cell.length_b   1.000
_cell.length_c   1.000
_cell.angle_alpha   90.00
_cell.angle_beta   90.00
_cell.angle_gamma   90.00
#
_symmetry.space_group_name_H-M   'P 1'
#
loop_
_entity.id
_entity.type
_entity.pdbx_description
1 polymer ?
#
loop_
_entity_poly.entity_id
_entity_poly.type
_entity_poly.pdbx_seq_one_letter_code
_entity_poly.pdbx_strand_id
1 'polypeptide(L)'
;MTNKKLFLLIASLFLTIVLSIVLIKREELVYLLPPKEPQILRDIAYDKDKRLGYTVHIKENEKLVPYLVLTKNYIGQGNVLLLRKHLVDPPMSFRDGWEEAYYGHSILDAFMHKDFIKRLAKGIQENIPLTELGIKPSEENAGMGHIEKIKRKLFLLSDIDVGNYKGRVRFEDDRNLMYFKRKGGVKEDRLAYLEGDSTPYSWWLRTAFATASTVVSAVNYEGMLSGGGVVYPAHVRPAFTLPPEIEVEEKVINGNKEYVLKIDK
;
A
#
# COMPACT_ATOMS: atom_id res chain seq x y z
N MET A 1 4.80 51.43 -37.82
CA MET A 1 4.88 49.96 -37.91
C MET A 1 4.57 49.57 -39.34
N THR A 2 5.43 48.87 -40.05
CA THR A 2 5.16 48.54 -41.47
C THR A 2 4.05 47.51 -41.56
N ASN A 3 3.18 47.60 -42.58
CA ASN A 3 2.06 46.67 -42.79
C ASN A 3 2.44 45.19 -42.70
N LYS A 4 3.67 44.85 -43.02
CA LYS A 4 4.25 43.49 -42.92
C LYS A 4 4.42 43.01 -41.47
N LYS A 5 4.81 43.91 -40.53
CA LYS A 5 4.93 43.60 -39.12
C LYS A 5 3.55 43.43 -38.46
N LEU A 6 2.58 44.24 -38.86
CA LEU A 6 1.19 44.12 -38.37
C LEU A 6 0.55 42.80 -38.83
N PHE A 7 0.74 42.40 -40.08
CA PHE A 7 0.24 41.14 -40.62
C PHE A 7 0.85 39.91 -39.90
N LEU A 8 2.15 39.91 -39.63
CA LEU A 8 2.81 38.84 -38.86
C LEU A 8 2.28 38.73 -37.42
N LEU A 9 2.00 39.87 -36.80
CA LEU A 9 1.47 39.90 -35.45
C LEU A 9 0.06 39.31 -35.37
N ILE A 10 -0.80 39.68 -36.32
CA ILE A 10 -2.18 39.15 -36.44
C ILE A 10 -2.16 37.64 -36.75
N ALA A 11 -1.28 37.18 -37.65
CA ALA A 11 -1.13 35.77 -37.99
C ALA A 11 -0.65 34.94 -36.80
N SER A 12 0.30 35.46 -35.99
CA SER A 12 0.78 34.82 -34.76
C SER A 12 -0.32 34.73 -33.71
N LEU A 13 -1.12 35.83 -33.52
CA LEU A 13 -2.24 35.85 -32.57
C LEU A 13 -3.32 34.85 -32.97
N PHE A 14 -3.64 34.76 -34.26
CA PHE A 14 -4.63 33.82 -34.78
C PHE A 14 -4.18 32.37 -34.57
N LEU A 15 -2.89 32.06 -34.82
CA LEU A 15 -2.32 30.76 -34.63
C LEU A 15 -2.38 30.32 -33.14
N THR A 16 -2.06 31.25 -32.21
CA THR A 16 -2.14 30.95 -30.76
C THR A 16 -3.58 30.71 -30.31
N ILE A 17 -4.54 31.45 -30.81
CA ILE A 17 -5.96 31.24 -30.49
C ILE A 17 -6.45 29.89 -31.01
N VAL A 18 -6.11 29.54 -32.26
CA VAL A 18 -6.47 28.23 -32.85
C VAL A 18 -5.83 27.08 -32.04
N LEU A 19 -4.56 27.21 -31.66
CA LEU A 19 -3.86 26.19 -30.85
C LEU A 19 -4.53 26.02 -29.46
N SER A 20 -4.90 27.13 -28.83
CA SER A 20 -5.60 27.11 -27.54
C SER A 20 -6.96 26.43 -27.63
N ILE A 21 -7.74 26.72 -28.71
CA ILE A 21 -9.03 26.07 -28.94
C ILE A 21 -8.89 24.57 -29.17
N VAL A 22 -7.84 24.16 -29.94
CA VAL A 22 -7.56 22.74 -30.19
C VAL A 22 -7.16 22.03 -28.90
N LEU A 23 -6.36 22.65 -28.03
CA LEU A 23 -5.97 22.09 -26.73
C LEU A 23 -7.18 21.95 -25.79
N ILE A 24 -8.03 22.98 -25.69
CA ILE A 24 -9.25 22.95 -24.88
C ILE A 24 -10.22 21.86 -25.37
N LYS A 25 -10.44 21.78 -26.69
CA LYS A 25 -11.28 20.71 -27.25
C LYS A 25 -10.67 19.31 -27.07
N ARG A 26 -9.36 19.19 -27.07
CA ARG A 26 -8.70 17.92 -26.80
C ARG A 26 -8.91 17.48 -25.34
N GLU A 27 -8.83 18.41 -24.39
CA GLU A 27 -9.14 18.11 -22.99
C GLU A 27 -10.62 17.75 -22.80
N GLU A 28 -11.57 18.48 -23.40
CA GLU A 28 -12.99 18.13 -23.36
C GLU A 28 -13.27 16.76 -24.00
N LEU A 29 -12.62 16.42 -25.12
CA LEU A 29 -12.76 15.11 -25.75
C LEU A 29 -12.21 13.98 -24.87
N VAL A 30 -11.14 14.22 -24.11
CA VAL A 30 -10.60 13.24 -23.16
C VAL A 30 -11.60 12.97 -22.03
N TYR A 31 -12.35 13.98 -21.57
CA TYR A 31 -13.43 13.80 -20.59
C TYR A 31 -14.68 13.08 -21.14
N LEU A 32 -14.87 13.09 -22.46
CA LEU A 32 -15.99 12.41 -23.12
C LEU A 32 -15.69 10.96 -23.50
N LEU A 33 -14.42 10.57 -23.49
CA LEU A 33 -14.05 9.16 -23.71
C LEU A 33 -14.30 8.38 -22.40
N PRO A 34 -14.90 7.20 -22.48
CA PRO A 34 -14.99 6.34 -21.30
C PRO A 34 -13.58 6.11 -20.74
N PRO A 35 -13.39 6.15 -19.41
CA PRO A 35 -12.10 5.89 -18.82
C PRO A 35 -11.59 4.54 -19.34
N LYS A 36 -10.33 4.54 -19.80
CA LYS A 36 -9.69 3.30 -20.27
C LYS A 36 -9.73 2.28 -19.15
N GLU A 37 -10.25 1.11 -19.44
CA GLU A 37 -10.25 0.01 -18.46
C GLU A 37 -8.80 -0.31 -18.05
N PRO A 38 -8.56 -0.54 -16.75
CA PRO A 38 -7.26 -0.95 -16.26
C PRO A 38 -6.75 -2.21 -16.96
N GLN A 39 -5.51 -2.18 -17.42
CA GLN A 39 -4.85 -3.28 -18.13
C GLN A 39 -3.75 -3.91 -17.28
N ILE A 40 -3.14 -3.10 -16.42
CA ILE A 40 -2.00 -3.50 -15.59
C ILE A 40 -2.23 -3.06 -14.14
N LEU A 41 -1.50 -3.68 -13.24
CA LEU A 41 -1.64 -3.48 -11.79
C LEU A 41 -1.51 -2.00 -11.37
N ARG A 42 -0.63 -1.24 -12.01
CA ARG A 42 -0.46 0.20 -11.76
C ARG A 42 -1.73 1.02 -12.00
N ASP A 43 -2.56 0.61 -12.96
CA ASP A 43 -3.75 1.36 -13.36
C ASP A 43 -4.85 1.30 -12.28
N ILE A 44 -4.83 0.26 -11.43
CA ILE A 44 -5.77 0.06 -10.32
C ILE A 44 -5.22 0.50 -8.97
N ALA A 45 -3.98 1.02 -8.92
CA ALA A 45 -3.44 1.55 -7.67
C ALA A 45 -4.21 2.78 -7.20
N TYR A 46 -4.37 2.90 -5.86
CA TYR A 46 -5.05 4.03 -5.25
C TYR A 46 -4.49 5.35 -5.76
N ASP A 47 -5.38 6.21 -6.21
CA ASP A 47 -5.12 7.59 -6.62
C ASP A 47 -6.11 8.51 -5.91
N LYS A 48 -5.61 9.63 -5.36
CA LYS A 48 -6.42 10.62 -4.63
C LYS A 48 -7.56 11.20 -5.47
N ASP A 49 -7.36 11.30 -6.77
CA ASP A 49 -8.31 11.91 -7.71
C ASP A 49 -9.43 10.92 -8.09
N LYS A 50 -9.15 9.62 -8.05
CA LYS A 50 -10.12 8.56 -8.34
C LYS A 50 -10.97 8.13 -7.14
N ARG A 51 -10.66 8.58 -5.92
CA ARG A 51 -11.35 8.34 -4.63
C ARG A 51 -11.60 6.89 -4.23
N LEU A 52 -11.30 5.91 -5.06
CA LEU A 52 -11.53 4.49 -4.81
C LEU A 52 -10.21 3.76 -5.00
N GLY A 53 -9.69 3.19 -3.92
CA GLY A 53 -8.66 2.17 -4.01
C GLY A 53 -9.30 0.91 -4.57
N TYR A 54 -8.81 0.42 -5.68
CA TYR A 54 -9.28 -0.83 -6.25
C TYR A 54 -8.77 -2.01 -5.43
N THR A 55 -9.53 -3.08 -5.46
CA THR A 55 -9.14 -4.37 -4.95
C THR A 55 -8.67 -5.23 -6.10
N VAL A 56 -7.57 -5.95 -5.93
CA VAL A 56 -7.12 -7.00 -6.84
C VAL A 56 -7.19 -8.34 -6.13
N HIS A 57 -7.67 -9.36 -6.82
CA HIS A 57 -7.71 -10.72 -6.31
C HIS A 57 -6.43 -11.47 -6.69
N ILE A 58 -5.87 -12.14 -5.72
CA ILE A 58 -4.63 -12.92 -5.83
C ILE A 58 -4.93 -14.35 -5.39
N LYS A 59 -4.33 -15.32 -6.06
CA LYS A 59 -4.48 -16.73 -5.73
C LYS A 59 -3.66 -17.06 -4.47
N GLU A 60 -4.38 -17.35 -3.38
CA GLU A 60 -3.86 -17.75 -2.07
C GLU A 60 -4.53 -19.08 -1.65
N ASN A 61 -3.77 -20.16 -1.43
CA ASN A 61 -4.30 -21.51 -1.18
C ASN A 61 -5.40 -21.92 -2.18
N GLU A 62 -5.13 -21.73 -3.47
CA GLU A 62 -6.03 -22.00 -4.59
C GLU A 62 -7.33 -21.17 -4.63
N LYS A 63 -7.51 -20.20 -3.72
CA LYS A 63 -8.68 -19.30 -3.68
C LYS A 63 -8.28 -17.89 -4.13
N LEU A 64 -9.22 -17.16 -4.71
CA LEU A 64 -9.05 -15.75 -5.02
C LEU A 64 -9.28 -14.92 -3.75
N VAL A 65 -8.24 -14.32 -3.23
CA VAL A 65 -8.24 -13.52 -2.01
C VAL A 65 -8.04 -12.04 -2.38
N PRO A 66 -8.86 -11.12 -1.85
CA PRO A 66 -8.77 -9.69 -2.17
C PRO A 66 -7.60 -9.01 -1.46
N TYR A 67 -6.88 -8.17 -2.22
CA TYR A 67 -5.80 -7.29 -1.76
C TYR A 67 -6.09 -5.85 -2.15
N LEU A 68 -5.84 -4.92 -1.24
CA LEU A 68 -5.91 -3.48 -1.51
C LEU A 68 -4.65 -3.05 -2.28
N VAL A 69 -4.82 -2.26 -3.33
CA VAL A 69 -3.72 -1.71 -4.14
C VAL A 69 -3.45 -0.28 -3.69
N LEU A 70 -2.51 -0.10 -2.75
CA LEU A 70 -2.37 1.12 -1.96
C LEU A 70 -1.59 2.25 -2.64
N THR A 71 -0.61 1.93 -3.46
CA THR A 71 0.18 2.93 -4.20
C THR A 71 0.92 2.29 -5.36
N LYS A 72 1.16 3.06 -6.41
CA LYS A 72 1.90 2.64 -7.61
C LYS A 72 3.43 2.74 -7.48
N ASN A 73 3.94 3.30 -6.39
CA ASN A 73 5.37 3.48 -6.16
C ASN A 73 5.65 3.52 -4.66
N TYR A 74 5.74 2.34 -4.04
CA TYR A 74 6.02 2.23 -2.62
C TYR A 74 7.48 2.60 -2.33
N ILE A 75 7.67 3.50 -1.37
CA ILE A 75 8.97 4.04 -0.91
C ILE A 75 9.95 4.43 -2.03
N GLY A 76 9.43 4.78 -3.20
CA GLY A 76 10.24 5.22 -4.34
C GLY A 76 10.92 4.11 -5.13
N GLN A 77 10.63 2.83 -4.86
CA GLN A 77 11.26 1.69 -5.54
C GLN A 77 10.55 1.25 -6.84
N GLY A 78 9.53 1.99 -7.28
CA GLY A 78 8.85 1.74 -8.56
C GLY A 78 7.79 0.64 -8.54
N ASN A 79 7.65 -0.10 -7.44
CA ASN A 79 6.72 -1.22 -7.32
C ASN A 79 5.39 -0.81 -6.68
N VAL A 80 4.33 -1.52 -7.07
CA VAL A 80 2.97 -1.35 -6.53
C VAL A 80 2.85 -2.07 -5.20
N LEU A 81 2.34 -1.38 -4.17
CA LEU A 81 2.12 -1.96 -2.84
C LEU A 81 0.74 -2.59 -2.75
N LEU A 82 0.72 -3.82 -2.30
CA LEU A 82 -0.47 -4.61 -2.02
C LEU A 82 -0.56 -4.89 -0.52
N LEU A 83 -1.78 -4.80 0.02
CA LEU A 83 -2.10 -5.13 1.40
C LEU A 83 -3.27 -6.11 1.43
N ARG A 84 -3.11 -7.25 2.06
CA ARG A 84 -4.21 -8.20 2.19
C ARG A 84 -5.44 -7.52 2.81
N LYS A 85 -6.62 -7.64 2.19
CA LYS A 85 -7.83 -6.94 2.65
C LYS A 85 -8.30 -7.49 3.98
N HIS A 86 -8.36 -8.81 4.11
CA HIS A 86 -8.75 -9.50 5.34
C HIS A 86 -7.54 -9.92 6.17
N LEU A 87 -7.75 -10.00 7.46
CA LEU A 87 -6.76 -10.45 8.43
C LEU A 87 -6.46 -11.94 8.27
N VAL A 88 -5.29 -12.36 8.70
CA VAL A 88 -4.91 -13.78 8.80
C VAL A 88 -5.32 -14.31 10.17
N ASP A 89 -5.96 -15.47 10.18
CA ASP A 89 -6.33 -16.21 11.38
C ASP A 89 -5.44 -17.45 11.55
N PRO A 90 -5.10 -17.85 12.78
CA PRO A 90 -5.36 -17.23 14.08
C PRO A 90 -4.48 -15.99 14.36
N PRO A 91 -4.83 -15.17 15.39
CA PRO A 91 -3.95 -14.09 15.85
C PRO A 91 -2.65 -14.67 16.43
N MET A 92 -1.56 -13.91 16.33
CA MET A 92 -0.20 -14.35 16.69
C MET A 92 0.46 -13.31 17.58
N SER A 93 1.29 -13.77 18.53
CA SER A 93 2.19 -12.90 19.28
C SER A 93 3.31 -12.39 18.39
N PHE A 94 3.82 -11.21 18.71
CA PHE A 94 4.98 -10.66 17.99
C PHE A 94 6.29 -11.36 18.38
N ARG A 95 6.40 -11.76 19.67
CA ARG A 95 7.51 -12.52 20.26
C ARG A 95 6.97 -13.61 21.18
N ASP A 96 7.76 -14.65 21.42
CA ASP A 96 7.39 -15.73 22.37
C ASP A 96 7.53 -15.29 23.83
N GLY A 97 8.42 -14.35 24.12
CA GLY A 97 8.68 -13.80 25.45
C GLY A 97 8.70 -12.27 25.45
N TRP A 98 8.88 -11.69 26.64
CA TRP A 98 9.04 -10.24 26.82
C TRP A 98 10.41 -9.75 26.33
N GLU A 99 10.68 -10.01 25.05
CA GLU A 99 11.87 -9.58 24.35
C GLU A 99 11.66 -8.25 23.62
N GLU A 100 12.74 -7.70 23.07
CA GLU A 100 12.66 -6.47 22.29
C GLU A 100 11.74 -6.58 21.08
N ALA A 101 11.03 -5.51 20.84
CA ALA A 101 10.09 -5.32 19.74
C ALA A 101 10.80 -5.08 18.41
N TYR A 102 11.73 -5.97 18.02
CA TYR A 102 12.47 -5.87 16.77
C TYR A 102 11.82 -6.71 15.67
N TYR A 103 11.38 -6.06 14.60
CA TYR A 103 10.62 -6.74 13.54
C TYR A 103 11.40 -7.85 12.86
N GLY A 104 12.68 -7.62 12.53
CA GLY A 104 13.51 -8.59 11.80
C GLY A 104 13.74 -9.92 12.51
N HIS A 105 13.47 -10.00 13.83
CA HIS A 105 13.55 -11.22 14.62
C HIS A 105 12.19 -11.67 15.18
N SER A 106 11.10 -11.07 14.70
CA SER A 106 9.76 -11.40 15.19
C SER A 106 9.26 -12.74 14.65
N ILE A 107 8.35 -13.38 15.40
CA ILE A 107 7.59 -14.54 14.92
C ILE A 107 6.86 -14.21 13.62
N LEU A 108 6.36 -12.97 13.51
CA LEU A 108 5.58 -12.51 12.36
C LEU A 108 6.44 -12.40 11.09
N ASP A 109 7.70 -11.90 11.21
CA ASP A 109 8.64 -11.87 10.08
C ASP A 109 8.97 -13.30 9.62
N ALA A 110 9.22 -14.20 10.58
CA ALA A 110 9.47 -15.62 10.28
C ALA A 110 8.24 -16.28 9.62
N PHE A 111 7.05 -16.08 10.15
CA PHE A 111 5.78 -16.59 9.58
C PHE A 111 5.57 -16.11 8.16
N MET A 112 5.78 -14.82 7.88
CA MET A 112 5.62 -14.24 6.53
C MET A 112 6.49 -14.98 5.50
N HIS A 113 7.75 -15.27 5.84
CA HIS A 113 8.73 -15.82 4.90
C HIS A 113 8.79 -17.35 4.85
N LYS A 114 8.36 -18.04 5.91
CA LYS A 114 8.38 -19.52 5.97
C LYS A 114 7.05 -20.14 5.59
N ASP A 115 5.94 -19.52 6.03
CA ASP A 115 4.62 -20.13 5.97
C ASP A 115 3.65 -19.37 5.08
N PHE A 116 3.49 -18.05 5.28
CA PHE A 116 2.52 -17.29 4.51
C PHE A 116 2.87 -17.23 3.03
N ILE A 117 4.15 -17.04 2.68
CA ILE A 117 4.58 -16.97 1.27
C ILE A 117 4.16 -18.21 0.47
N LYS A 118 4.13 -19.40 1.10
CA LYS A 118 3.73 -20.66 0.46
C LYS A 118 2.23 -20.72 0.13
N ARG A 119 1.42 -19.86 0.75
CA ARG A 119 -0.01 -19.74 0.44
C ARG A 119 -0.25 -19.06 -0.90
N LEU A 120 0.67 -18.21 -1.34
CA LEU A 120 0.57 -17.50 -2.62
C LEU A 120 0.92 -18.45 -3.77
N ALA A 121 0.24 -18.31 -4.91
CA ALA A 121 0.58 -19.06 -6.12
C ALA A 121 2.06 -18.85 -6.50
N LYS A 122 2.68 -19.87 -7.09
CA LYS A 122 4.12 -19.86 -7.39
C LYS A 122 4.54 -18.69 -8.26
N GLY A 123 3.78 -18.38 -9.31
CA GLY A 123 4.03 -17.22 -10.16
C GLY A 123 4.01 -15.90 -9.38
N ILE A 124 3.13 -15.75 -8.37
CA ILE A 124 3.13 -14.58 -7.47
C ILE A 124 4.43 -14.54 -6.66
N GLN A 125 4.82 -15.65 -5.99
CA GLN A 125 6.03 -15.74 -5.17
C GLN A 125 7.30 -15.35 -5.95
N GLU A 126 7.39 -15.74 -7.21
CA GLU A 126 8.52 -15.46 -8.11
C GLU A 126 8.58 -13.99 -8.51
N ASN A 127 7.43 -13.33 -8.67
CA ASN A 127 7.34 -11.93 -9.06
C ASN A 127 7.41 -10.93 -7.89
N ILE A 128 7.37 -11.37 -6.62
CA ILE A 128 7.55 -10.49 -5.46
C ILE A 128 9.02 -10.09 -5.34
N PRO A 129 9.40 -8.83 -5.57
CA PRO A 129 10.76 -8.35 -5.37
C PRO A 129 11.11 -8.22 -3.90
N LEU A 130 12.40 -8.14 -3.59
CA LEU A 130 12.86 -7.72 -2.28
C LEU A 130 12.62 -6.22 -2.11
N THR A 131 11.84 -5.83 -1.12
CA THR A 131 11.60 -4.45 -0.72
C THR A 131 12.56 -4.08 0.41
N GLU A 132 13.31 -2.98 0.27
CA GLU A 132 14.16 -2.45 1.32
C GLU A 132 13.30 -1.62 2.29
N LEU A 133 13.26 -2.02 3.54
CA LEU A 133 12.42 -1.42 4.58
C LEU A 133 13.31 -0.79 5.65
N GLY A 134 12.98 0.43 6.08
CA GLY A 134 13.51 1.01 7.31
C GLY A 134 12.81 0.41 8.53
N ILE A 135 13.56 -0.02 9.52
CA ILE A 135 13.07 -0.52 10.79
C ILE A 135 13.85 0.09 11.96
N LYS A 136 13.23 0.16 13.13
CA LYS A 136 13.93 0.52 14.35
C LYS A 136 14.91 -0.62 14.71
N PRO A 137 16.17 -0.29 15.04
CA PRO A 137 17.15 -1.30 15.46
C PRO A 137 16.74 -1.96 16.77
N SER A 138 17.30 -3.16 17.00
CA SER A 138 17.01 -4.00 18.17
C SER A 138 17.60 -3.49 19.48
N GLU A 139 18.56 -2.60 19.43
CA GLU A 139 19.29 -2.14 20.62
C GLU A 139 18.57 -0.98 21.31
N GLU A 140 18.35 -1.08 22.62
CA GLU A 140 17.75 -0.06 23.48
C GLU A 140 18.43 1.30 23.38
N ASN A 141 19.72 1.32 23.11
CA ASN A 141 20.58 2.50 23.08
C ASN A 141 20.81 3.08 21.69
N ALA A 142 20.28 2.50 20.65
CA ALA A 142 20.30 3.12 19.35
C ALA A 142 19.48 4.40 19.43
N GLY A 143 20.15 5.52 19.55
CA GLY A 143 19.54 6.84 19.78
C GLY A 143 18.41 7.12 18.79
N MET A 144 17.49 7.98 19.15
CA MET A 144 16.43 8.46 18.26
C MET A 144 17.05 8.94 16.95
N GLY A 145 16.91 8.16 15.87
CA GLY A 145 17.45 8.52 14.56
C GLY A 145 18.24 7.42 13.84
N HIS A 146 18.66 6.36 14.54
CA HIS A 146 19.28 5.24 13.85
C HIS A 146 18.21 4.30 13.26
N ILE A 147 18.28 4.08 11.96
CA ILE A 147 17.35 3.22 11.22
C ILE A 147 18.16 2.13 10.54
N GLU A 148 17.80 0.90 10.84
CA GLU A 148 18.33 -0.27 10.15
C GLU A 148 17.52 -0.54 8.89
N LYS A 149 18.19 -0.95 7.81
CA LYS A 149 17.54 -1.37 6.56
C LYS A 149 17.56 -2.88 6.43
N ILE A 150 16.40 -3.47 6.24
CA ILE A 150 16.25 -4.89 5.94
C ILE A 150 15.57 -5.08 4.60
N LYS A 151 15.84 -6.21 3.94
CA LYS A 151 15.19 -6.58 2.67
C LYS A 151 14.23 -7.73 2.89
N ARG A 152 12.97 -7.53 2.52
CA ARG A 152 11.90 -8.52 2.68
C ARG A 152 11.02 -8.62 1.45
N LYS A 153 10.55 -9.84 1.13
CA LYS A 153 9.50 -10.05 0.12
C LYS A 153 8.13 -9.68 0.67
N LEU A 154 7.79 -10.21 1.85
CA LEU A 154 6.55 -9.90 2.56
C LEU A 154 6.87 -9.17 3.86
N PHE A 155 5.99 -8.27 4.27
CA PHE A 155 6.22 -7.44 5.45
C PHE A 155 4.90 -6.92 6.05
N LEU A 156 4.98 -6.36 7.26
CA LEU A 156 3.92 -5.57 7.85
C LEU A 156 4.10 -4.09 7.47
N LEU A 157 3.02 -3.33 7.38
CA LEU A 157 3.08 -1.88 7.25
C LEU A 157 3.67 -1.24 8.51
N SER A 158 4.30 -0.07 8.35
CA SER A 158 4.72 0.77 9.48
C SER A 158 3.55 1.61 10.00
N ASP A 159 3.72 2.21 11.17
CA ASP A 159 2.77 3.18 11.72
C ASP A 159 2.68 4.44 10.84
N ILE A 160 3.79 4.84 10.20
CA ILE A 160 3.80 5.96 9.23
C ILE A 160 3.00 5.61 7.99
N ASP A 161 3.13 4.40 7.46
CA ASP A 161 2.35 3.93 6.30
C ASP A 161 0.85 4.13 6.53
N VAL A 162 0.38 3.83 7.74
CA VAL A 162 -1.04 3.91 8.11
C VAL A 162 -1.45 5.26 8.71
N GLY A 163 -0.61 6.28 8.59
CA GLY A 163 -0.96 7.67 8.87
C GLY A 163 -0.61 8.18 10.27
N ASN A 164 0.40 7.66 10.94
CA ASN A 164 0.95 8.27 12.15
C ASN A 164 1.72 9.55 11.84
N TYR A 165 1.07 10.70 12.00
CA TYR A 165 1.68 12.02 11.72
C TYR A 165 2.44 12.62 12.89
N LYS A 166 2.26 12.10 14.09
CA LYS A 166 2.80 12.69 15.31
C LYS A 166 4.20 12.18 15.62
N GLY A 167 5.11 12.37 14.68
CA GLY A 167 6.51 12.66 14.95
C GLY A 167 7.28 11.76 15.90
N ARG A 168 7.27 10.44 15.71
CA ARG A 168 8.25 9.58 16.36
C ARG A 168 9.08 8.92 15.28
N VAL A 169 10.32 9.41 15.13
CA VAL A 169 11.32 8.92 14.18
C VAL A 169 10.78 8.82 12.75
N ARG A 170 10.97 9.86 11.96
CA ARG A 170 10.71 9.81 10.52
C ARG A 170 11.74 8.88 9.90
N PHE A 171 11.28 7.72 9.46
CA PHE A 171 12.04 6.90 8.55
C PHE A 171 12.06 7.63 7.19
N GLU A 172 13.21 7.91 6.63
CA GLU A 172 13.31 8.63 5.35
C GLU A 172 12.55 7.93 4.23
N ASP A 173 12.44 6.61 4.31
CA ASP A 173 11.80 5.77 3.30
C ASP A 173 10.28 5.55 3.53
N ASP A 174 9.79 5.80 4.75
CA ASP A 174 8.38 5.62 5.07
C ASP A 174 7.56 6.81 4.57
N ARG A 175 6.63 6.56 3.67
CA ARG A 175 5.69 7.56 3.17
C ARG A 175 4.30 7.21 3.62
N ASN A 176 3.66 8.16 4.27
CA ASN A 176 2.24 8.07 4.57
C ASN A 176 1.45 7.71 3.31
N LEU A 177 0.82 6.55 3.31
CA LEU A 177 0.00 6.13 2.18
C LEU A 177 -1.27 6.99 2.09
N MET A 178 -1.54 7.53 0.91
CA MET A 178 -2.69 8.39 0.67
C MET A 178 -4.03 7.68 0.96
N TYR A 179 -4.05 6.36 0.84
CA TYR A 179 -5.19 5.54 1.19
C TYR A 179 -5.68 5.79 2.63
N PHE A 180 -4.76 5.85 3.59
CA PHE A 180 -5.06 6.08 5.01
C PHE A 180 -5.18 7.58 5.38
N LYS A 181 -5.07 8.48 4.38
CA LYS A 181 -5.19 9.94 4.55
C LYS A 181 -6.53 10.51 4.11
N ARG A 182 -7.52 9.69 3.83
CA ARG A 182 -8.81 10.15 3.33
C ARG A 182 -9.46 11.17 4.26
N LYS A 183 -10.18 12.12 3.65
CA LYS A 183 -10.82 13.22 4.36
C LYS A 183 -11.82 12.69 5.40
N GLY A 184 -11.50 12.82 6.67
CA GLY A 184 -12.37 12.48 7.80
C GLY A 184 -12.39 11.01 8.23
N GLY A 185 -11.78 10.09 7.46
CA GLY A 185 -11.93 8.65 7.64
C GLY A 185 -10.68 7.88 8.00
N VAL A 186 -9.70 8.52 8.61
CA VAL A 186 -8.40 7.87 8.91
C VAL A 186 -8.56 6.61 9.76
N LYS A 187 -9.53 6.60 10.65
CA LYS A 187 -9.82 5.51 11.58
C LYS A 187 -10.54 4.35 10.86
N GLU A 188 -11.56 4.65 10.09
CA GLU A 188 -12.35 3.69 9.32
C GLU A 188 -11.53 2.99 8.24
N ASP A 189 -10.61 3.70 7.59
CA ASP A 189 -9.72 3.12 6.57
C ASP A 189 -8.74 2.08 7.15
N ARG A 190 -8.47 2.14 8.46
CA ARG A 190 -7.61 1.19 9.17
C ARG A 190 -8.33 -0.02 9.74
N LEU A 191 -9.66 0.01 9.84
CA LEU A 191 -10.42 -1.16 10.28
C LEU A 191 -10.11 -2.37 9.39
N ALA A 192 -9.97 -3.52 10.02
CA ALA A 192 -9.71 -4.77 9.33
C ALA A 192 -10.49 -5.92 9.97
N TYR A 193 -10.91 -6.85 9.13
CA TYR A 193 -11.85 -7.92 9.45
C TYR A 193 -11.28 -9.27 9.04
N LEU A 194 -11.71 -10.34 9.65
CA LEU A 194 -11.58 -11.68 9.09
C LEU A 194 -12.52 -11.84 7.89
N GLU A 195 -12.21 -12.79 7.03
CA GLU A 195 -13.08 -13.09 5.88
C GLU A 195 -14.43 -13.61 6.39
N GLY A 196 -15.51 -12.99 5.93
CA GLY A 196 -16.88 -13.35 6.34
C GLY A 196 -17.33 -12.81 7.70
N ASP A 197 -16.47 -12.07 8.42
CA ASP A 197 -16.80 -11.44 9.68
C ASP A 197 -17.05 -9.93 9.50
N SER A 198 -17.97 -9.38 10.30
CA SER A 198 -18.26 -7.94 10.37
C SER A 198 -17.63 -7.27 11.60
N THR A 199 -17.00 -8.04 12.48
CA THR A 199 -16.30 -7.55 13.66
C THR A 199 -14.89 -7.14 13.32
N PRO A 200 -14.47 -5.89 13.61
CA PRO A 200 -13.09 -5.48 13.38
C PRO A 200 -12.16 -6.02 14.48
N TYR A 201 -10.96 -6.39 14.10
CA TYR A 201 -9.94 -6.90 15.01
C TYR A 201 -8.66 -6.06 14.96
N SER A 202 -7.88 -6.14 16.06
CA SER A 202 -6.56 -5.52 16.15
C SER A 202 -5.54 -6.26 15.26
N TRP A 203 -4.62 -5.51 14.67
CA TRP A 203 -3.59 -6.07 13.81
C TRP A 203 -2.24 -5.35 13.97
N TRP A 204 -1.17 -6.11 13.81
CA TRP A 204 0.20 -5.67 14.01
C TRP A 204 0.73 -4.77 12.91
N LEU A 205 1.57 -3.81 13.30
CA LEU A 205 2.46 -3.05 12.44
C LEU A 205 3.91 -3.46 12.70
N ARG A 206 4.86 -3.05 11.86
CA ARG A 206 6.28 -3.40 12.05
C ARG A 206 7.04 -2.45 12.98
N THR A 207 6.47 -1.30 13.32
CA THR A 207 7.15 -0.23 14.04
C THR A 207 7.21 -0.51 15.54
N ALA A 208 8.40 -0.60 16.11
CA ALA A 208 8.58 -0.68 17.56
C ALA A 208 8.30 0.69 18.22
N PHE A 209 7.78 0.66 19.44
CA PHE A 209 7.57 1.89 20.22
C PHE A 209 8.92 2.48 20.65
N ALA A 210 9.06 3.80 20.51
CA ALA A 210 10.30 4.49 20.85
C ALA A 210 10.63 4.51 22.35
N THR A 211 9.61 4.37 23.20
CA THR A 211 9.72 4.55 24.67
C THR A 211 9.50 3.27 25.46
N ALA A 212 9.30 2.12 24.77
CA ALA A 212 9.05 0.85 25.43
C ALA A 212 9.56 -0.29 24.54
N SER A 213 10.64 -0.92 24.95
CA SER A 213 11.35 -1.96 24.18
C SER A 213 10.51 -3.20 23.87
N THR A 214 9.52 -3.52 24.71
CA THR A 214 8.63 -4.69 24.57
C THR A 214 7.25 -4.34 24.00
N VAL A 215 7.11 -3.16 23.37
CA VAL A 215 5.83 -2.68 22.79
C VAL A 215 6.00 -2.40 21.29
N VAL A 216 5.07 -2.90 20.51
CA VAL A 216 4.97 -2.72 19.06
C VAL A 216 3.74 -1.91 18.70
N SER A 217 3.83 -1.10 17.66
CA SER A 217 2.67 -0.40 17.09
C SER A 217 1.67 -1.40 16.54
N ALA A 218 0.41 -1.13 16.77
CA ALA A 218 -0.73 -1.90 16.27
C ALA A 218 -1.87 -0.95 15.89
N VAL A 219 -2.76 -1.42 15.05
CA VAL A 219 -4.09 -0.83 14.89
C VAL A 219 -5.06 -1.62 15.75
N ASN A 220 -5.80 -0.94 16.60
CA ASN A 220 -6.80 -1.60 17.44
C ASN A 220 -8.14 -1.84 16.69
N TYR A 221 -9.06 -2.55 17.31
CA TYR A 221 -10.40 -2.87 16.75
C TYR A 221 -11.26 -1.63 16.44
N GLU A 222 -10.90 -0.46 16.96
CA GLU A 222 -11.56 0.82 16.63
C GLU A 222 -10.89 1.57 15.47
N GLY A 223 -9.84 1.00 14.85
CA GLY A 223 -9.04 1.64 13.80
C GLY A 223 -8.05 2.70 14.32
N MET A 224 -7.85 2.80 15.63
CA MET A 224 -6.88 3.71 16.22
C MET A 224 -5.50 3.09 16.29
N LEU A 225 -4.47 3.94 16.16
CA LEU A 225 -3.09 3.54 16.39
C LEU A 225 -2.85 3.39 17.89
N SER A 226 -2.34 2.24 18.29
CA SER A 226 -2.08 1.85 19.67
C SER A 226 -0.76 1.11 19.79
N GLY A 227 -0.33 0.82 21.00
CA GLY A 227 0.77 -0.10 21.30
C GLY A 227 0.24 -1.42 21.82
N GLY A 228 0.83 -2.53 21.38
CA GLY A 228 0.58 -3.87 21.92
C GLY A 228 1.86 -4.46 22.51
N GLY A 229 1.78 -5.07 23.69
CA GLY A 229 2.90 -5.83 24.26
C GLY A 229 3.22 -7.03 23.37
N VAL A 230 4.50 -7.30 23.14
CA VAL A 230 4.99 -8.27 22.15
C VAL A 230 4.47 -9.70 22.34
N VAL A 231 4.10 -10.06 23.56
CA VAL A 231 3.59 -11.43 23.91
C VAL A 231 2.08 -11.57 23.72
N TYR A 232 1.34 -10.48 23.59
CA TYR A 232 -0.10 -10.55 23.37
C TYR A 232 -0.41 -10.81 21.91
N PRO A 233 -1.44 -11.61 21.59
CA PRO A 233 -1.77 -11.91 20.21
C PRO A 233 -2.56 -10.76 19.56
N ALA A 234 -2.23 -10.49 18.30
CA ALA A 234 -3.07 -9.71 17.39
C ALA A 234 -2.97 -10.32 15.98
N HIS A 235 -3.88 -9.94 15.09
CA HIS A 235 -3.88 -10.52 13.75
C HIS A 235 -2.77 -9.96 12.86
N VAL A 236 -2.43 -10.72 11.85
CA VAL A 236 -1.43 -10.36 10.82
C VAL A 236 -2.16 -9.85 9.57
N ARG A 237 -1.65 -8.77 8.99
CA ARG A 237 -2.15 -8.23 7.73
C ARG A 237 -0.99 -8.09 6.76
N PRO A 238 -0.71 -9.13 5.95
CA PRO A 238 0.46 -9.16 5.07
C PRO A 238 0.42 -8.10 3.98
N ALA A 239 1.59 -7.51 3.71
CA ALA A 239 1.85 -6.62 2.60
C ALA A 239 3.05 -7.10 1.79
N PHE A 240 3.08 -6.77 0.50
CA PHE A 240 4.19 -6.99 -0.40
C PHE A 240 4.09 -6.09 -1.62
N THR A 241 5.14 -6.01 -2.39
CA THR A 241 5.14 -5.24 -3.64
C THR A 241 5.19 -6.15 -4.86
N LEU A 242 4.63 -5.67 -5.97
CA LEU A 242 4.72 -6.33 -7.27
C LEU A 242 5.12 -5.32 -8.35
N PRO A 243 5.74 -5.79 -9.46
CA PRO A 243 5.99 -4.95 -10.63
C PRO A 243 4.71 -4.29 -11.15
N PRO A 244 4.77 -3.01 -11.55
CA PRO A 244 3.60 -2.24 -11.95
C PRO A 244 2.99 -2.70 -13.29
N GLU A 245 3.74 -3.41 -14.11
CA GLU A 245 3.36 -3.87 -15.45
C GLU A 245 2.60 -5.20 -15.47
N ILE A 246 2.44 -5.87 -14.31
CA ILE A 246 1.69 -7.13 -14.25
C ILE A 246 0.27 -6.89 -14.76
N GLU A 247 -0.15 -7.70 -15.72
CA GLU A 247 -1.47 -7.61 -16.31
C GLU A 247 -2.56 -7.96 -15.31
N VAL A 248 -3.71 -7.29 -15.46
CA VAL A 248 -4.94 -7.58 -14.72
C VAL A 248 -6.07 -7.87 -15.69
N GLU A 249 -7.02 -8.68 -15.27
CA GLU A 249 -8.27 -8.93 -15.99
C GLU A 249 -9.46 -8.63 -15.11
N GLU A 250 -10.52 -8.07 -15.69
CA GLU A 250 -11.80 -7.90 -15.02
C GLU A 250 -12.53 -9.25 -14.99
N LYS A 251 -13.03 -9.64 -13.81
CA LYS A 251 -13.88 -10.81 -13.61
C LYS A 251 -15.10 -10.46 -12.77
N VAL A 252 -16.17 -11.19 -12.94
CA VAL A 252 -17.32 -11.10 -12.05
C VAL A 252 -17.09 -12.03 -10.86
N ILE A 253 -16.90 -11.46 -9.67
CA ILE A 253 -16.72 -12.19 -8.41
C ILE A 253 -17.86 -11.79 -7.47
N ASN A 254 -18.64 -12.73 -7.00
CA ASN A 254 -19.81 -12.49 -6.14
C ASN A 254 -20.79 -11.43 -6.71
N GLY A 255 -20.96 -11.40 -8.02
CA GLY A 255 -21.85 -10.46 -8.73
C GLY A 255 -21.26 -9.06 -8.96
N ASN A 256 -20.04 -8.78 -8.51
CA ASN A 256 -19.35 -7.52 -8.72
C ASN A 256 -18.20 -7.66 -9.74
N LYS A 257 -17.96 -6.58 -10.48
CA LYS A 257 -16.77 -6.47 -11.34
C LYS A 257 -15.54 -6.23 -10.47
N GLU A 258 -14.59 -7.12 -10.50
CA GLU A 258 -13.36 -7.11 -9.70
C GLU A 258 -12.16 -7.42 -10.59
N TYR A 259 -10.96 -7.05 -10.18
CA TYR A 259 -9.73 -7.34 -10.92
C TYR A 259 -9.01 -8.55 -10.35
N VAL A 260 -8.45 -9.37 -11.24
CA VAL A 260 -7.62 -10.54 -10.90
C VAL A 260 -6.26 -10.37 -11.57
N LEU A 261 -5.18 -10.70 -10.88
CA LEU A 261 -3.84 -10.72 -11.50
C LEU A 261 -3.75 -11.84 -12.53
N LYS A 262 -3.24 -11.50 -13.73
CA LYS A 262 -2.86 -12.47 -14.77
C LYS A 262 -1.37 -12.83 -14.55
N ILE A 263 -1.12 -13.71 -13.62
CA ILE A 263 0.19 -14.32 -13.45
C ILE A 263 0.01 -15.81 -13.74
N ASP A 264 0.55 -16.22 -14.86
CA ASP A 264 0.55 -17.62 -15.25
C ASP A 264 1.42 -18.44 -14.31
N LYS A 265 0.92 -19.60 -13.96
CA LYS A 265 1.29 -20.71 -13.07
C LYS A 265 2.65 -20.69 -12.38
#